data_860033d10546c7c0fca567de0f67e1fd
#
_entry.id   860033d10546c7c0fca567de0f67e1fd
#
_cell.length_a   1.000
_cell.length_b   1.000
_cell.length_c   1.000
_cell.angle_alpha   90.00
_cell.angle_beta   90.00
_cell.angle_gamma   90.00
#
_symmetry.space_group_name_H-M   'P 1'
#
loop_
_entity.id
_entity.type
_entity.pdbx_description
1 polymer ?
#
loop_
_entity_poly.entity_id
_entity_poly.type
_entity_poly.pdbx_seq_one_letter_code
_entity_poly.pdbx_strand_id
1 'polypeptide(L)'
;MLSFDLEIDNNAKIKVFGVGGGGNNAVNRMIDEKIKGIEFISINTDRQALVTSKAENQIQIGEKLTRGLGAGADPEVGRKAAEESKEQIEELLQDTDMVFVTAGMGGGTGTGAAPVVAQLAKQKGILTVGVVTKPFGFEGKVRMKNAEAGIEELKANVDTLITIPNDRLLEVVQKNTSIVEAFSIADNVLKQGIQSISDLIKVPGLINLDFADVTSIMKDKGLAHMGIGNASGENRAIEAAKEAIQSPLLETSIRGAKGVLLNVTGGPSLSLFEANAASNLITESCDPDANIIFGASIREDLEDEIMITVIATGFDEAPQGGFVEPTPIKKPEIPPIAKVEPKPVVHRETVVEPEPRIEPKVERTPEPVRQQDDWDDEMEIPTFLRNKRR
;
A
#
# COMPACT_ATOMS: atom_id res chain seq x y z
N MET A 1 15.56 -30.77 39.80
CA MET A 1 15.69 -30.47 38.37
C MET A 1 15.37 -29.00 38.21
N LEU A 2 16.39 -28.16 38.14
CA LEU A 2 16.19 -26.73 37.89
C LEU A 2 16.04 -26.57 36.36
N SER A 3 14.82 -26.35 35.91
CA SER A 3 14.58 -25.86 34.55
C SER A 3 15.10 -24.41 34.48
N PHE A 4 16.27 -24.23 33.89
CA PHE A 4 16.69 -22.94 33.41
C PHE A 4 15.87 -22.67 32.16
N ASP A 5 14.72 -22.04 32.30
CA ASP A 5 14.10 -21.29 31.22
C ASP A 5 14.96 -20.05 30.98
N LEU A 6 16.06 -20.24 30.23
CA LEU A 6 16.69 -19.17 29.51
C LEU A 6 15.74 -18.83 28.36
N GLU A 7 14.72 -18.04 28.63
CA GLU A 7 14.15 -17.19 27.62
C GLU A 7 15.29 -16.25 27.15
N ILE A 8 16.09 -16.74 26.22
CA ILE A 8 16.95 -15.86 25.44
C ILE A 8 15.97 -15.08 24.59
N ASP A 9 15.63 -13.88 25.04
CA ASP A 9 14.82 -12.92 24.31
C ASP A 9 15.65 -12.40 23.13
N ASN A 10 15.92 -13.30 22.17
CA ASN A 10 16.74 -13.08 20.98
C ASN A 10 15.93 -12.40 19.87
N ASN A 11 14.77 -11.86 20.22
CA ASN A 11 13.90 -11.19 19.27
C ASN A 11 14.40 -9.75 19.03
N ALA A 12 14.70 -9.42 17.77
CA ALA A 12 15.04 -8.07 17.36
C ALA A 12 14.05 -7.05 17.93
N LYS A 13 14.53 -5.97 18.56
CA LYS A 13 13.69 -4.91 19.12
C LYS A 13 13.29 -3.94 18.02
N ILE A 14 12.01 -3.93 17.67
CA ILE A 14 11.43 -3.12 16.60
C ILE A 14 10.62 -1.98 17.21
N LYS A 15 10.87 -0.76 16.75
CA LYS A 15 10.09 0.43 17.14
C LYS A 15 9.50 1.12 15.91
N VAL A 16 8.28 1.66 16.06
CA VAL A 16 7.60 2.44 15.04
C VAL A 16 7.39 3.85 15.54
N PHE A 17 8.01 4.80 14.85
CA PHE A 17 7.86 6.22 15.10
C PHE A 17 6.83 6.80 14.13
N GLY A 18 5.64 7.11 14.63
CA GLY A 18 4.60 7.84 13.89
C GLY A 18 4.85 9.34 14.01
N VAL A 19 5.21 9.99 12.91
CA VAL A 19 5.60 11.41 12.91
C VAL A 19 4.54 12.28 12.26
N GLY A 20 4.02 13.26 13.01
CA GLY A 20 2.94 14.14 12.59
C GLY A 20 1.57 13.45 12.55
N GLY A 21 0.55 14.15 12.07
CA GLY A 21 -0.84 13.66 12.12
C GLY A 21 -1.05 12.33 11.39
N GLY A 22 -0.59 12.20 10.14
CA GLY A 22 -0.72 10.96 9.36
C GLY A 22 0.02 9.79 10.00
N GLY A 23 1.27 10.01 10.46
CA GLY A 23 2.05 8.98 11.16
C GLY A 23 1.40 8.54 12.47
N ASN A 24 0.86 9.49 13.27
CA ASN A 24 0.14 9.16 14.50
C ASN A 24 -1.15 8.38 14.23
N ASN A 25 -1.88 8.67 13.14
CA ASN A 25 -3.07 7.92 12.76
C ASN A 25 -2.72 6.48 12.36
N ALA A 26 -1.65 6.29 11.58
CA ALA A 26 -1.17 4.97 11.21
C ALA A 26 -0.78 4.15 12.47
N VAL A 27 -0.06 4.75 13.42
CA VAL A 27 0.28 4.12 14.70
C VAL A 27 -0.96 3.74 15.49
N ASN A 28 -1.96 4.63 15.60
CA ASN A 28 -3.21 4.33 16.30
C ASN A 28 -3.91 3.10 15.70
N ARG A 29 -3.92 2.96 14.35
CA ARG A 29 -4.47 1.77 13.70
C ARG A 29 -3.71 0.50 14.02
N MET A 30 -2.37 0.56 14.01
CA MET A 30 -1.54 -0.59 14.34
C MET A 30 -1.83 -1.09 15.76
N ILE A 31 -2.03 -0.16 16.70
CA ILE A 31 -2.39 -0.47 18.10
C ILE A 31 -3.80 -1.06 18.18
N ASP A 32 -4.78 -0.51 17.45
CA ASP A 32 -6.15 -1.01 17.42
C ASP A 32 -6.24 -2.45 16.91
N GLU A 33 -5.42 -2.79 15.95
CA GLU A 33 -5.32 -4.16 15.40
C GLU A 33 -4.39 -5.07 16.21
N LYS A 34 -3.86 -4.56 17.34
CA LYS A 34 -3.07 -5.34 18.32
C LYS A 34 -1.84 -6.00 17.69
N ILE A 35 -1.13 -5.30 16.83
CA ILE A 35 0.14 -5.79 16.30
C ILE A 35 1.10 -5.99 17.47
N LYS A 36 1.66 -7.20 17.59
CA LYS A 36 2.49 -7.61 18.73
C LYS A 36 3.98 -7.46 18.43
N GLY A 37 4.76 -7.30 19.52
CA GLY A 37 6.22 -7.31 19.43
C GLY A 37 6.85 -6.03 18.87
N ILE A 38 6.08 -4.95 18.75
CA ILE A 38 6.51 -3.63 18.31
C ILE A 38 6.21 -2.62 19.42
N GLU A 39 7.16 -1.73 19.65
CA GLU A 39 6.96 -0.55 20.50
C GLU A 39 6.54 0.63 19.61
N PHE A 40 5.44 1.30 19.98
CA PHE A 40 4.88 2.40 19.22
C PHE A 40 5.16 3.74 19.89
N ILE A 41 5.69 4.68 19.10
CA ILE A 41 6.02 6.03 19.53
C ILE A 41 5.29 7.03 18.63
N SER A 42 4.58 7.98 19.23
CA SER A 42 3.95 9.09 18.52
C SER A 42 4.70 10.39 18.75
N ILE A 43 5.09 11.05 17.65
CA ILE A 43 5.79 12.33 17.66
C ILE A 43 4.94 13.37 16.95
N ASN A 44 4.70 14.51 17.60
CA ASN A 44 4.00 15.63 16.98
C ASN A 44 4.40 16.97 17.57
N THR A 45 4.24 18.04 16.78
CA THR A 45 4.30 19.45 17.25
C THR A 45 2.96 19.94 17.79
N ASP A 46 1.88 19.23 17.49
CA ASP A 46 0.52 19.54 17.93
C ASP A 46 0.16 18.69 19.16
N ARG A 47 -0.01 19.35 20.30
CA ARG A 47 -0.38 18.70 21.55
C ARG A 47 -1.77 18.06 21.49
N GLN A 48 -2.72 18.67 20.78
CA GLN A 48 -4.08 18.12 20.68
C GLN A 48 -4.08 16.79 19.92
N ALA A 49 -3.26 16.69 18.86
CA ALA A 49 -3.10 15.45 18.13
C ALA A 49 -2.50 14.34 19.00
N LEU A 50 -1.55 14.65 19.88
CA LEU A 50 -0.97 13.67 20.81
C LEU A 50 -1.97 13.16 21.85
N VAL A 51 -2.87 14.01 22.34
CA VAL A 51 -3.92 13.56 23.29
C VAL A 51 -4.80 12.44 22.71
N THR A 52 -4.96 12.39 21.40
CA THR A 52 -5.72 11.33 20.70
C THR A 52 -4.90 10.12 20.34
N SER A 53 -3.58 10.17 20.56
CA SER A 53 -2.68 9.05 20.30
C SER A 53 -2.86 7.93 21.32
N LYS A 54 -2.81 6.69 20.82
CA LYS A 54 -2.89 5.45 21.62
C LYS A 54 -1.52 4.88 21.97
N ALA A 55 -0.44 5.47 21.41
CA ALA A 55 0.92 5.05 21.68
C ALA A 55 1.28 5.23 23.17
N GLU A 56 2.00 4.24 23.72
CA GLU A 56 2.49 4.31 25.10
C GLU A 56 3.50 5.44 25.27
N ASN A 57 4.35 5.65 24.27
CA ASN A 57 5.34 6.70 24.24
C ASN A 57 4.90 7.83 23.31
N GLN A 58 4.80 9.03 23.84
CA GLN A 58 4.36 10.21 23.12
C GLN A 58 5.34 11.35 23.36
N ILE A 59 5.82 11.98 22.29
CA ILE A 59 6.72 13.15 22.40
C ILE A 59 6.08 14.34 21.70
N GLN A 60 5.91 15.43 22.43
CA GLN A 60 5.68 16.73 21.86
C GLN A 60 7.02 17.35 21.50
N ILE A 61 7.32 17.49 20.20
CA ILE A 61 8.54 18.14 19.72
C ILE A 61 8.35 19.64 19.51
N GLY A 62 9.43 20.40 19.68
CA GLY A 62 9.46 21.83 19.43
C GLY A 62 8.53 22.63 20.36
N GLU A 63 8.48 22.32 21.63
CA GLU A 63 7.59 22.97 22.60
C GLU A 63 7.81 24.48 22.66
N LYS A 64 9.06 24.93 22.64
CA LYS A 64 9.41 26.36 22.65
C LYS A 64 9.05 27.04 21.33
N LEU A 65 9.29 26.33 20.20
CA LEU A 65 9.09 26.86 18.87
C LEU A 65 7.59 26.96 18.51
N THR A 66 6.82 25.90 18.76
CA THR A 66 5.43 25.78 18.28
C THR A 66 4.38 26.04 19.36
N ARG A 67 4.76 25.98 20.63
CA ARG A 67 3.88 26.09 21.81
C ARG A 67 2.71 25.07 21.79
N GLY A 68 2.93 23.92 21.12
CA GLY A 68 1.92 22.88 20.97
C GLY A 68 0.82 23.17 19.95
N LEU A 69 0.99 24.19 19.09
CA LEU A 69 0.00 24.59 18.08
C LEU A 69 0.26 23.99 16.68
N GLY A 70 1.22 23.08 16.57
CA GLY A 70 1.59 22.47 15.29
C GLY A 70 2.61 23.27 14.49
N ALA A 71 3.04 22.73 13.35
CA ALA A 71 4.05 23.32 12.48
C ALA A 71 3.47 24.23 11.37
N GLY A 72 2.16 24.47 11.32
CA GLY A 72 1.53 25.37 10.35
C GLY A 72 1.74 25.01 8.88
N ALA A 73 1.88 23.71 8.55
CA ALA A 73 2.21 23.17 7.23
C ALA A 73 3.58 23.61 6.68
N ASP A 74 4.48 24.11 7.53
CA ASP A 74 5.85 24.48 7.19
C ASP A 74 6.83 23.37 7.62
N PRO A 75 7.47 22.64 6.67
CA PRO A 75 8.45 21.59 6.98
C PRO A 75 9.67 22.08 7.76
N GLU A 76 10.12 23.33 7.54
CA GLU A 76 11.24 23.91 8.28
C GLU A 76 10.94 24.06 9.78
N VAL A 77 9.71 24.39 10.12
CA VAL A 77 9.25 24.42 11.52
C VAL A 77 9.26 23.01 12.10
N GLY A 78 8.78 22.02 11.34
CA GLY A 78 8.81 20.60 11.75
C GLY A 78 10.23 20.10 11.99
N ARG A 79 11.16 20.40 11.11
CA ARG A 79 12.59 20.05 11.23
C ARG A 79 13.21 20.65 12.49
N LYS A 80 13.08 21.97 12.67
CA LYS A 80 13.62 22.66 13.85
C LYS A 80 12.99 22.17 15.16
N ALA A 81 11.72 21.80 15.13
CA ALA A 81 11.05 21.22 16.29
C ALA A 81 11.64 19.85 16.68
N ALA A 82 11.99 19.01 15.70
CA ALA A 82 12.65 17.74 15.95
C ALA A 82 14.10 17.95 16.44
N GLU A 83 14.83 18.91 15.87
CA GLU A 83 16.17 19.29 16.32
C GLU A 83 16.17 19.81 17.78
N GLU A 84 15.16 20.61 18.17
CA GLU A 84 14.98 21.08 19.55
C GLU A 84 14.81 19.92 20.53
N SER A 85 14.14 18.85 20.12
CA SER A 85 13.80 17.68 20.94
C SER A 85 14.70 16.48 20.69
N LYS A 86 15.88 16.70 20.11
CA LYS A 86 16.83 15.65 19.69
C LYS A 86 17.16 14.66 20.81
N GLU A 87 17.47 15.15 22.00
CA GLU A 87 17.86 14.32 23.15
C GLU A 87 16.73 13.35 23.56
N GLN A 88 15.48 13.80 23.53
CA GLN A 88 14.32 12.97 23.86
C GLN A 88 14.12 11.87 22.80
N ILE A 89 14.31 12.20 21.52
CA ILE A 89 14.22 11.22 20.43
C ILE A 89 15.34 10.19 20.56
N GLU A 90 16.57 10.62 20.84
CA GLU A 90 17.72 9.73 21.04
C GLU A 90 17.55 8.76 22.21
N GLU A 91 16.88 9.18 23.29
CA GLU A 91 16.57 8.33 24.43
C GLU A 91 15.61 7.19 24.04
N LEU A 92 14.57 7.48 23.24
CA LEU A 92 13.64 6.47 22.75
C LEU A 92 14.23 5.53 21.67
N LEU A 93 15.37 5.90 21.07
CA LEU A 93 16.09 5.05 20.14
C LEU A 93 17.05 4.07 20.82
N GLN A 94 17.19 4.11 22.14
CA GLN A 94 18.05 3.17 22.86
C GLN A 94 17.49 1.74 22.78
N ASP A 95 18.39 0.76 22.82
CA ASP A 95 18.05 -0.68 22.79
C ASP A 95 17.13 -1.04 21.63
N THR A 96 17.41 -0.57 20.43
CA THR A 96 16.59 -0.78 19.24
C THR A 96 17.43 -1.35 18.11
N ASP A 97 16.97 -2.42 17.47
CA ASP A 97 17.64 -3.06 16.33
C ASP A 97 17.08 -2.52 14.99
N MET A 98 15.78 -2.21 14.96
CA MET A 98 15.11 -1.71 13.77
C MET A 98 14.10 -0.61 14.09
N VAL A 99 14.07 0.43 13.27
CA VAL A 99 13.15 1.54 13.37
C VAL A 99 12.36 1.71 12.07
N PHE A 100 11.05 1.76 12.19
CA PHE A 100 10.18 2.27 11.16
C PHE A 100 9.85 3.73 11.45
N VAL A 101 10.06 4.59 10.46
CA VAL A 101 9.62 5.99 10.51
C VAL A 101 8.45 6.16 9.55
N THR A 102 7.24 6.37 10.09
CA THR A 102 6.03 6.53 9.29
C THR A 102 5.47 7.94 9.39
N ALA A 103 5.11 8.50 8.23
CA ALA A 103 4.59 9.86 8.13
C ALA A 103 3.73 10.04 6.88
N GLY A 104 2.72 10.93 6.97
CA GLY A 104 2.10 11.53 5.81
C GLY A 104 2.91 12.75 5.36
N MET A 105 3.51 12.67 4.18
CA MET A 105 4.36 13.74 3.65
C MET A 105 3.53 14.91 3.08
N GLY A 106 4.15 16.09 3.00
CA GLY A 106 3.51 17.30 2.48
C GLY A 106 2.98 18.26 3.54
N GLY A 107 2.82 17.80 4.79
CA GLY A 107 2.54 18.67 5.94
C GLY A 107 3.81 19.28 6.54
N GLY A 108 3.68 19.97 7.67
CA GLY A 108 4.85 20.56 8.37
C GLY A 108 5.60 19.53 9.20
N THR A 109 4.93 18.94 10.20
CA THR A 109 5.56 18.06 11.19
C THR A 109 6.12 16.79 10.56
N GLY A 110 5.29 16.00 9.86
CA GLY A 110 5.73 14.74 9.26
C GLY A 110 6.87 14.94 8.28
N THR A 111 6.73 15.91 7.38
CA THR A 111 7.71 16.19 6.32
C THR A 111 9.05 16.65 6.88
N GLY A 112 9.04 17.53 7.88
CA GLY A 112 10.27 18.10 8.42
C GLY A 112 10.93 17.26 9.52
N ALA A 113 10.12 16.62 10.38
CA ALA A 113 10.65 15.88 11.52
C ALA A 113 11.06 14.44 11.20
N ALA A 114 10.37 13.75 10.24
CA ALA A 114 10.69 12.37 9.91
C ALA A 114 12.14 12.17 9.44
N PRO A 115 12.73 13.03 8.57
CA PRO A 115 14.14 12.93 8.20
C PRO A 115 15.08 13.05 9.40
N VAL A 116 14.79 13.92 10.37
CA VAL A 116 15.61 14.10 11.58
C VAL A 116 15.55 12.85 12.46
N VAL A 117 14.37 12.27 12.69
CA VAL A 117 14.21 11.01 13.43
C VAL A 117 15.01 9.89 12.76
N ALA A 118 14.87 9.75 11.45
CA ALA A 118 15.60 8.76 10.67
C ALA A 118 17.11 8.94 10.74
N GLN A 119 17.60 10.17 10.64
CA GLN A 119 19.02 10.50 10.75
C GLN A 119 19.58 10.06 12.10
N LEU A 120 18.86 10.31 13.20
CA LEU A 120 19.28 9.93 14.54
C LEU A 120 19.35 8.41 14.71
N ALA A 121 18.37 7.69 14.15
CA ALA A 121 18.37 6.23 14.16
C ALA A 121 19.55 5.66 13.35
N LYS A 122 19.76 6.15 12.12
CA LYS A 122 20.86 5.71 11.26
C LYS A 122 22.23 6.02 11.85
N GLN A 123 22.41 7.17 12.52
CA GLN A 123 23.66 7.51 13.23
C GLN A 123 23.99 6.54 14.37
N LYS A 124 22.99 5.93 14.98
CA LYS A 124 23.16 4.87 16.00
C LYS A 124 23.40 3.48 15.40
N GLY A 125 23.39 3.35 14.07
CA GLY A 125 23.56 2.07 13.37
C GLY A 125 22.33 1.17 13.39
N ILE A 126 21.16 1.72 13.72
CA ILE A 126 19.88 1.03 13.74
C ILE A 126 19.37 0.89 12.30
N LEU A 127 18.89 -0.31 11.90
CA LEU A 127 18.26 -0.50 10.60
C LEU A 127 17.01 0.41 10.50
N THR A 128 17.07 1.38 9.60
CA THR A 128 16.07 2.45 9.51
C THR A 128 15.26 2.35 8.21
N VAL A 129 13.96 2.11 8.32
CA VAL A 129 13.04 1.99 7.19
C VAL A 129 12.00 3.10 7.25
N GLY A 130 11.94 3.90 6.19
CA GLY A 130 10.88 4.90 5.99
C GLY A 130 9.67 4.27 5.28
N VAL A 131 8.46 4.47 5.82
CA VAL A 131 7.21 4.08 5.16
C VAL A 131 6.29 5.28 5.18
N VAL A 132 6.15 5.95 4.04
CA VAL A 132 5.48 7.25 3.99
C VAL A 132 4.50 7.36 2.83
N THR A 133 3.49 8.22 2.99
CA THR A 133 2.53 8.50 1.92
C THR A 133 2.80 9.84 1.25
N LYS A 134 2.59 9.91 -0.09
CA LYS A 134 2.46 11.18 -0.82
C LYS A 134 1.00 11.65 -0.72
N PRO A 135 0.74 12.97 -0.63
CA PRO A 135 -0.62 13.49 -0.53
C PRO A 135 -1.45 13.18 -1.76
N PHE A 136 -2.78 13.21 -1.61
CA PHE A 136 -3.69 13.18 -2.73
C PHE A 136 -3.56 14.47 -3.58
N GLY A 137 -3.80 14.38 -4.87
CA GLY A 137 -3.75 15.52 -5.80
C GLY A 137 -4.68 16.66 -5.41
N PHE A 138 -5.85 16.35 -4.80
CA PHE A 138 -6.78 17.37 -4.30
C PHE A 138 -6.27 18.17 -3.09
N GLU A 139 -5.24 17.67 -2.38
CA GLU A 139 -4.60 18.40 -1.28
C GLU A 139 -3.73 19.58 -1.74
N GLY A 140 -3.44 19.65 -3.04
CA GLY A 140 -2.86 20.78 -3.70
C GLY A 140 -1.35 20.68 -4.00
N LYS A 141 -0.92 21.46 -5.01
CA LYS A 141 0.44 21.40 -5.55
C LYS A 141 1.54 21.78 -4.55
N VAL A 142 1.24 22.72 -3.62
CA VAL A 142 2.23 23.13 -2.61
C VAL A 142 2.53 21.97 -1.67
N ARG A 143 1.47 21.24 -1.26
CA ARG A 143 1.60 20.09 -0.39
C ARG A 143 2.38 18.95 -1.07
N MET A 144 2.11 18.69 -2.35
CA MET A 144 2.87 17.72 -3.14
C MET A 144 4.35 18.12 -3.25
N LYS A 145 4.66 19.39 -3.55
CA LYS A 145 6.05 19.87 -3.61
C LYS A 145 6.79 19.71 -2.28
N ASN A 146 6.13 20.02 -1.17
CA ASN A 146 6.71 19.79 0.16
C ASN A 146 6.95 18.30 0.41
N ALA A 147 6.03 17.43 -0.04
CA ALA A 147 6.18 15.98 0.10
C ALA A 147 7.39 15.46 -0.68
N GLU A 148 7.54 15.87 -1.93
CA GLU A 148 8.68 15.47 -2.77
C GLU A 148 10.02 15.90 -2.14
N ALA A 149 10.14 17.14 -1.68
CA ALA A 149 11.33 17.63 -1.03
C ALA A 149 11.65 16.84 0.26
N GLY A 150 10.63 16.59 1.10
CA GLY A 150 10.83 15.82 2.34
C GLY A 150 11.13 14.34 2.10
N ILE A 151 10.60 13.75 1.03
CA ILE A 151 10.92 12.37 0.61
C ILE A 151 12.39 12.26 0.20
N GLU A 152 12.92 13.21 -0.57
CA GLU A 152 14.33 13.23 -0.95
C GLU A 152 15.24 13.39 0.28
N GLU A 153 14.86 14.24 1.24
CA GLU A 153 15.59 14.39 2.48
C GLU A 153 15.53 13.12 3.34
N LEU A 154 14.35 12.49 3.43
CA LEU A 154 14.18 11.23 4.16
C LEU A 154 14.98 10.09 3.53
N LYS A 155 14.97 9.97 2.17
CA LYS A 155 15.71 8.96 1.42
C LYS A 155 17.21 8.97 1.76
N ALA A 156 17.79 10.14 1.95
CA ALA A 156 19.20 10.26 2.34
C ALA A 156 19.50 9.77 3.78
N ASN A 157 18.48 9.70 4.64
CA ASN A 157 18.59 9.41 6.06
C ASN A 157 18.03 8.03 6.48
N VAL A 158 17.51 7.22 5.55
CA VAL A 158 17.06 5.86 5.80
C VAL A 158 17.92 4.84 5.06
N ASP A 159 17.81 3.57 5.43
CA ASP A 159 18.40 2.45 4.67
C ASP A 159 17.50 2.05 3.51
N THR A 160 16.19 2.03 3.77
CA THR A 160 15.16 1.71 2.77
C THR A 160 13.99 2.67 2.93
N LEU A 161 13.45 3.16 1.81
CA LEU A 161 12.29 4.05 1.77
C LEU A 161 11.19 3.44 0.90
N ILE A 162 10.04 3.23 1.51
CA ILE A 162 8.79 2.83 0.83
C ILE A 162 7.91 4.07 0.73
N THR A 163 7.56 4.45 -0.50
CA THR A 163 6.66 5.58 -0.76
C THR A 163 5.34 5.07 -1.34
N ILE A 164 4.24 5.58 -0.83
CA ILE A 164 2.89 5.18 -1.22
C ILE A 164 2.16 6.41 -1.76
N PRO A 165 1.95 6.53 -3.09
CA PRO A 165 1.18 7.63 -3.65
C PRO A 165 -0.31 7.46 -3.33
N ASN A 166 -0.90 8.36 -2.53
CA ASN A 166 -2.31 8.28 -2.18
C ASN A 166 -3.24 8.30 -3.41
N ASP A 167 -2.86 8.98 -4.49
CA ASP A 167 -3.64 8.99 -5.74
C ASP A 167 -3.82 7.60 -6.34
N ARG A 168 -2.86 6.68 -6.14
CA ARG A 168 -2.98 5.29 -6.59
C ARG A 168 -4.05 4.52 -5.83
N LEU A 169 -4.34 4.92 -4.59
CA LEU A 169 -5.42 4.33 -3.81
C LEU A 169 -6.79 4.64 -4.42
N LEU A 170 -6.92 5.74 -5.16
CA LEU A 170 -8.16 6.10 -5.86
C LEU A 170 -8.49 5.13 -7.01
N GLU A 171 -7.51 4.37 -7.50
CA GLU A 171 -7.71 3.38 -8.56
C GLU A 171 -8.39 2.10 -8.03
N VAL A 172 -8.23 1.81 -6.72
CA VAL A 172 -8.77 0.60 -6.08
C VAL A 172 -10.03 0.84 -5.26
N VAL A 173 -10.40 2.10 -4.98
CA VAL A 173 -11.58 2.44 -4.20
C VAL A 173 -12.82 2.65 -5.08
N GLN A 174 -13.99 2.48 -4.49
CA GLN A 174 -15.26 2.73 -5.19
C GLN A 174 -15.50 4.24 -5.36
N LYS A 175 -16.24 4.63 -6.41
CA LYS A 175 -16.52 6.05 -6.71
C LYS A 175 -17.28 6.79 -5.61
N ASN A 176 -17.94 6.08 -4.71
CA ASN A 176 -18.71 6.63 -3.58
C ASN A 176 -17.92 6.62 -2.25
N THR A 177 -16.62 6.26 -2.27
CA THR A 177 -15.77 6.29 -1.08
C THR A 177 -15.66 7.70 -0.53
N SER A 178 -15.92 7.86 0.76
CA SER A 178 -15.81 9.16 1.44
C SER A 178 -14.34 9.58 1.61
N ILE A 179 -14.08 10.88 1.80
CA ILE A 179 -12.73 11.39 2.07
C ILE A 179 -12.14 10.74 3.33
N VAL A 180 -12.95 10.52 4.37
CA VAL A 180 -12.52 9.87 5.61
C VAL A 180 -12.07 8.43 5.35
N GLU A 181 -12.83 7.69 4.53
CA GLU A 181 -12.45 6.34 4.13
C GLU A 181 -11.18 6.33 3.30
N ALA A 182 -10.99 7.29 2.37
CA ALA A 182 -9.77 7.38 1.57
C ALA A 182 -8.52 7.56 2.42
N PHE A 183 -8.54 8.45 3.42
CA PHE A 183 -7.44 8.57 4.39
C PHE A 183 -7.28 7.31 5.24
N SER A 184 -8.39 6.69 5.62
CA SER A 184 -8.40 5.42 6.35
C SER A 184 -7.69 4.31 5.58
N ILE A 185 -7.86 4.25 4.27
CA ILE A 185 -7.17 3.30 3.39
C ILE A 185 -5.67 3.61 3.32
N ALA A 186 -5.30 4.89 3.21
CA ALA A 186 -3.89 5.29 3.23
C ALA A 186 -3.19 4.88 4.53
N ASP A 187 -3.83 5.12 5.68
CA ASP A 187 -3.31 4.68 6.98
C ASP A 187 -3.19 3.16 7.07
N ASN A 188 -4.16 2.42 6.47
CA ASN A 188 -4.16 0.96 6.44
C ASN A 188 -3.01 0.41 5.59
N VAL A 189 -2.68 1.06 4.47
CA VAL A 189 -1.54 0.65 3.63
C VAL A 189 -0.22 0.89 4.36
N LEU A 190 -0.05 2.02 5.07
CA LEU A 190 1.12 2.25 5.93
C LEU A 190 1.26 1.14 6.99
N LYS A 191 0.14 0.78 7.63
CA LYS A 191 0.10 -0.32 8.59
C LYS A 191 0.53 -1.64 7.93
N GLN A 192 -0.08 -2.02 6.81
CA GLN A 192 0.25 -3.26 6.11
C GLN A 192 1.73 -3.33 5.74
N GLY A 193 2.32 -2.21 5.28
CA GLY A 193 3.74 -2.14 4.95
C GLY A 193 4.64 -2.46 6.14
N ILE A 194 4.34 -1.88 7.30
CA ILE A 194 5.12 -2.12 8.52
C ILE A 194 4.86 -3.52 9.07
N GLN A 195 3.58 -3.93 9.10
CA GLN A 195 3.18 -5.24 9.60
C GLN A 195 3.82 -6.37 8.82
N SER A 196 3.81 -6.30 7.48
CA SER A 196 4.37 -7.35 6.64
C SER A 196 5.85 -7.62 6.92
N ILE A 197 6.63 -6.56 7.18
CA ILE A 197 8.05 -6.70 7.52
C ILE A 197 8.22 -7.21 8.96
N SER A 198 7.43 -6.67 9.88
CA SER A 198 7.50 -7.06 11.28
C SER A 198 7.07 -8.51 11.51
N ASP A 199 6.00 -8.94 10.84
CA ASP A 199 5.50 -10.31 10.95
C ASP A 199 6.55 -11.34 10.50
N LEU A 200 7.33 -11.03 9.46
CA LEU A 200 8.44 -11.87 9.01
C LEU A 200 9.53 -12.09 10.07
N ILE A 201 9.76 -11.09 10.91
CA ILE A 201 10.80 -11.11 11.94
C ILE A 201 10.26 -11.69 13.26
N LYS A 202 9.00 -11.38 13.60
CA LYS A 202 8.42 -11.62 14.92
C LYS A 202 7.52 -12.83 15.02
N VAL A 203 6.81 -13.17 13.93
CA VAL A 203 5.84 -14.26 13.94
C VAL A 203 6.55 -15.56 13.52
N PRO A 204 6.56 -16.60 14.38
CA PRO A 204 7.09 -17.89 13.97
C PRO A 204 6.27 -18.43 12.80
N GLY A 205 6.90 -18.56 11.63
CA GLY A 205 6.29 -19.10 10.43
C GLY A 205 6.73 -20.55 10.16
N LEU A 206 6.20 -21.14 9.09
CA LEU A 206 6.70 -22.43 8.57
C LEU A 206 8.12 -22.30 8.04
N ILE A 207 8.41 -21.15 7.43
CA ILE A 207 9.75 -20.76 6.99
C ILE A 207 10.02 -19.40 7.62
N ASN A 208 10.90 -19.40 8.63
CA ASN A 208 11.27 -18.19 9.35
C ASN A 208 12.41 -17.48 8.63
N LEU A 209 12.30 -16.16 8.60
CA LEU A 209 13.38 -15.28 8.24
C LEU A 209 14.02 -14.73 9.51
N ASP A 210 15.33 -14.73 9.57
CA ASP A 210 16.02 -14.05 10.65
C ASP A 210 16.19 -12.55 10.38
N PHE A 211 16.52 -11.78 11.41
CA PHE A 211 16.73 -10.34 11.29
C PHE A 211 17.91 -10.01 10.35
N ALA A 212 18.91 -10.89 10.23
CA ALA A 212 20.04 -10.71 9.36
C ALA A 212 19.63 -10.81 7.88
N ASP A 213 18.71 -11.71 7.55
CA ASP A 213 18.15 -11.85 6.20
C ASP A 213 17.44 -10.55 5.78
N VAL A 214 16.53 -10.05 6.62
CA VAL A 214 15.82 -8.78 6.36
C VAL A 214 16.81 -7.62 6.22
N THR A 215 17.82 -7.58 7.09
CA THR A 215 18.87 -6.55 7.02
C THR A 215 19.62 -6.60 5.69
N SER A 216 19.94 -7.77 5.17
CA SER A 216 20.68 -7.93 3.91
C SER A 216 19.93 -7.36 2.69
N ILE A 217 18.59 -7.45 2.71
CA ILE A 217 17.71 -6.93 1.64
C ILE A 217 17.43 -5.44 1.81
N MET A 218 17.46 -4.90 3.05
CA MET A 218 16.98 -3.55 3.31
C MET A 218 18.10 -2.53 3.59
N LYS A 219 19.24 -2.96 4.11
CA LYS A 219 20.31 -2.03 4.49
C LYS A 219 20.92 -1.34 3.27
N ASP A 220 20.91 0.01 3.29
CA ASP A 220 21.47 0.89 2.25
C ASP A 220 20.95 0.59 0.82
N LYS A 221 19.66 0.21 0.69
CA LYS A 221 19.02 -0.12 -0.60
C LYS A 221 18.29 1.06 -1.24
N GLY A 222 18.05 2.14 -0.50
CA GLY A 222 17.36 3.32 -1.01
C GLY A 222 15.86 3.07 -1.25
N LEU A 223 15.35 3.32 -2.45
CA LEU A 223 13.93 3.14 -2.74
C LEU A 223 13.56 1.64 -2.76
N ALA A 224 12.42 1.35 -2.16
CA ALA A 224 11.78 0.05 -2.22
C ALA A 224 10.32 0.20 -2.68
N HIS A 225 9.84 -0.81 -3.38
CA HIS A 225 8.46 -0.91 -3.80
C HIS A 225 7.78 -2.06 -3.08
N MET A 226 6.55 -1.84 -2.64
CA MET A 226 5.76 -2.83 -1.94
C MET A 226 4.49 -3.13 -2.73
N GLY A 227 4.23 -4.40 -3.01
CA GLY A 227 2.98 -4.87 -3.56
C GLY A 227 2.32 -5.87 -2.63
N ILE A 228 0.99 -5.80 -2.56
CA ILE A 228 0.16 -6.72 -1.78
C ILE A 228 -0.90 -7.25 -2.72
N GLY A 229 -1.14 -8.56 -2.68
CA GLY A 229 -2.22 -9.21 -3.39
C GLY A 229 -2.92 -10.22 -2.50
N ASN A 230 -4.25 -10.28 -2.62
CA ASN A 230 -5.10 -11.19 -1.88
C ASN A 230 -5.99 -11.96 -2.87
N ALA A 231 -6.11 -13.26 -2.68
CA ALA A 231 -7.00 -14.06 -3.49
C ALA A 231 -7.54 -15.26 -2.72
N SER A 232 -8.69 -15.76 -3.16
CA SER A 232 -9.33 -16.97 -2.65
C SER A 232 -9.72 -17.91 -3.79
N GLY A 233 -9.98 -19.19 -3.51
CA GLY A 233 -10.39 -20.18 -4.49
C GLY A 233 -9.25 -21.00 -5.08
N GLU A 234 -9.50 -21.71 -6.18
CA GLU A 234 -8.62 -22.78 -6.70
C GLU A 234 -7.25 -22.27 -7.20
N ASN A 235 -7.18 -21.05 -7.77
CA ASN A 235 -5.94 -20.45 -8.29
C ASN A 235 -5.41 -19.30 -7.41
N ARG A 236 -5.82 -19.25 -6.15
CA ARG A 236 -5.57 -18.12 -5.22
C ARG A 236 -4.11 -17.71 -5.15
N ALA A 237 -3.16 -18.63 -5.14
CA ALA A 237 -1.74 -18.30 -5.05
C ALA A 237 -1.22 -17.55 -6.28
N ILE A 238 -1.63 -17.98 -7.49
CA ILE A 238 -1.24 -17.32 -8.75
C ILE A 238 -1.93 -15.97 -8.90
N GLU A 239 -3.20 -15.87 -8.51
CA GLU A 239 -3.97 -14.63 -8.58
C GLU A 239 -3.43 -13.60 -7.58
N ALA A 240 -3.20 -13.99 -6.32
CA ALA A 240 -2.59 -13.12 -5.33
C ALA A 240 -1.17 -12.67 -5.74
N ALA A 241 -0.35 -13.55 -6.31
CA ALA A 241 0.98 -13.17 -6.81
C ALA A 241 0.90 -12.17 -7.96
N LYS A 242 -0.02 -12.35 -8.91
CA LYS A 242 -0.26 -11.39 -10.00
C LYS A 242 -0.73 -10.05 -9.46
N GLU A 243 -1.67 -10.04 -8.53
CA GLU A 243 -2.17 -8.83 -7.89
C GLU A 243 -1.04 -8.10 -7.15
N ALA A 244 -0.19 -8.82 -6.41
CA ALA A 244 0.97 -8.23 -5.74
C ALA A 244 1.95 -7.58 -6.72
N ILE A 245 2.27 -8.24 -7.85
CA ILE A 245 3.18 -7.71 -8.88
C ILE A 245 2.57 -6.52 -9.63
N GLN A 246 1.25 -6.51 -9.81
CA GLN A 246 0.50 -5.48 -10.52
C GLN A 246 -0.16 -4.47 -9.58
N SER A 247 0.16 -4.54 -8.29
CA SER A 247 -0.44 -3.68 -7.29
C SER A 247 -0.31 -2.21 -7.68
N PRO A 248 -1.39 -1.42 -7.65
CA PRO A 248 -1.33 0.02 -7.92
C PRO A 248 -0.48 0.78 -6.88
N LEU A 249 -0.19 0.15 -5.74
CA LEU A 249 0.71 0.70 -4.72
C LEU A 249 2.17 0.77 -5.21
N LEU A 250 2.53 0.00 -6.23
CA LEU A 250 3.84 0.08 -6.86
C LEU A 250 3.93 1.35 -7.71
N GLU A 251 4.88 2.23 -7.42
CA GLU A 251 5.18 3.38 -8.28
C GLU A 251 5.76 2.94 -9.64
N THR A 252 6.48 1.82 -9.64
CA THR A 252 7.11 1.21 -10.82
C THR A 252 6.95 -0.31 -10.78
N SER A 253 7.34 -0.97 -11.86
CA SER A 253 7.37 -2.44 -11.91
C SER A 253 8.47 -3.00 -10.98
N ILE A 254 8.26 -4.19 -10.41
CA ILE A 254 9.30 -4.92 -9.66
C ILE A 254 10.45 -5.42 -10.55
N ARG A 255 10.36 -5.22 -11.85
CA ARG A 255 11.39 -5.61 -12.81
C ARG A 255 12.69 -4.87 -12.54
N GLY A 256 13.79 -5.62 -12.48
CA GLY A 256 15.11 -5.08 -12.18
C GLY A 256 15.40 -4.91 -10.68
N ALA A 257 14.52 -5.36 -9.80
CA ALA A 257 14.82 -5.45 -8.37
C ALA A 257 15.93 -6.48 -8.12
N LYS A 258 16.96 -6.09 -7.38
CA LYS A 258 18.10 -6.96 -7.02
C LYS A 258 17.92 -7.62 -5.65
N GLY A 259 17.01 -7.13 -4.84
CA GLY A 259 16.63 -7.74 -3.57
C GLY A 259 15.11 -7.84 -3.49
N VAL A 260 14.60 -8.99 -3.14
CA VAL A 260 13.16 -9.23 -3.02
C VAL A 260 12.87 -9.99 -1.74
N LEU A 261 11.96 -9.45 -0.96
CA LEU A 261 11.41 -10.12 0.21
C LEU A 261 9.97 -10.50 -0.14
N LEU A 262 9.73 -11.80 -0.16
CA LEU A 262 8.44 -12.39 -0.49
C LEU A 262 7.86 -13.08 0.74
N ASN A 263 6.69 -12.64 1.16
CA ASN A 263 5.92 -13.30 2.21
C ASN A 263 4.62 -13.87 1.66
N VAL A 264 4.40 -15.16 1.89
CA VAL A 264 3.14 -15.85 1.58
C VAL A 264 2.44 -16.17 2.89
N THR A 265 1.31 -15.55 3.13
CA THR A 265 0.47 -15.80 4.31
C THR A 265 -0.82 -16.47 3.87
N GLY A 266 -1.17 -17.60 4.45
CA GLY A 266 -2.41 -18.30 4.15
C GLY A 266 -3.01 -18.98 5.36
N GLY A 267 -4.21 -19.55 5.18
CA GLY A 267 -4.83 -20.40 6.19
C GLY A 267 -4.13 -21.76 6.33
N PRO A 268 -4.61 -22.63 7.24
CA PRO A 268 -4.04 -23.98 7.43
C PRO A 268 -4.07 -24.87 6.18
N SER A 269 -4.85 -24.49 5.18
CA SER A 269 -4.97 -25.17 3.89
C SER A 269 -3.85 -24.82 2.89
N LEU A 270 -2.94 -23.86 3.24
CA LEU A 270 -1.84 -23.44 2.36
C LEU A 270 -0.93 -24.60 2.02
N SER A 271 -0.82 -24.92 0.75
CA SER A 271 0.01 -26.03 0.25
C SER A 271 1.39 -25.57 -0.22
N LEU A 272 2.35 -26.48 -0.20
CA LEU A 272 3.69 -26.23 -0.73
C LEU A 272 3.66 -25.90 -2.25
N PHE A 273 2.72 -26.49 -2.99
CA PHE A 273 2.59 -26.22 -4.42
C PHE A 273 2.12 -24.78 -4.69
N GLU A 274 1.18 -24.27 -3.88
CA GLU A 274 0.70 -22.90 -3.97
C GLU A 274 1.83 -21.89 -3.64
N ALA A 275 2.54 -22.13 -2.56
CA ALA A 275 3.68 -21.30 -2.16
C ALA A 275 4.78 -21.27 -3.24
N ASN A 276 5.11 -22.42 -3.84
CA ASN A 276 6.09 -22.53 -4.92
C ASN A 276 5.60 -21.86 -6.21
N ALA A 277 4.32 -22.01 -6.57
CA ALA A 277 3.75 -21.37 -7.77
C ALA A 277 3.78 -19.83 -7.67
N ALA A 278 3.45 -19.29 -6.50
CA ALA A 278 3.54 -17.86 -6.23
C ALA A 278 5.00 -17.36 -6.31
N SER A 279 5.93 -18.08 -5.68
CA SER A 279 7.35 -17.74 -5.67
C SER A 279 7.95 -17.73 -7.08
N ASN A 280 7.65 -18.74 -7.90
CA ASN A 280 8.14 -18.81 -9.27
C ASN A 280 7.67 -17.63 -10.13
N LEU A 281 6.38 -17.26 -10.03
CA LEU A 281 5.82 -16.14 -10.78
C LEU A 281 6.49 -14.80 -10.42
N ILE A 282 6.79 -14.60 -9.15
CA ILE A 282 7.47 -13.39 -8.67
C ILE A 282 8.93 -13.39 -9.10
N THR A 283 9.62 -14.53 -8.99
CA THR A 283 11.01 -14.69 -9.41
C THR A 283 11.19 -14.39 -10.90
N GLU A 284 10.30 -14.89 -11.74
CA GLU A 284 10.31 -14.60 -13.19
C GLU A 284 10.12 -13.11 -13.53
N SER A 285 9.55 -12.37 -12.60
CA SER A 285 9.29 -10.93 -12.78
C SER A 285 10.42 -10.02 -12.28
N CYS A 286 11.42 -10.58 -11.58
CA CYS A 286 12.56 -9.85 -11.00
C CYS A 286 13.80 -9.93 -11.89
N ASP A 287 14.91 -9.35 -11.43
CA ASP A 287 16.23 -9.53 -12.06
C ASP A 287 16.66 -11.01 -11.93
N PRO A 288 17.26 -11.62 -12.96
CA PRO A 288 17.75 -13.01 -12.87
C PRO A 288 18.75 -13.27 -11.73
N ASP A 289 19.50 -12.25 -11.33
CA ASP A 289 20.49 -12.31 -10.25
C ASP A 289 19.94 -11.77 -8.91
N ALA A 290 18.61 -11.57 -8.82
CA ALA A 290 17.98 -11.05 -7.60
C ALA A 290 18.17 -12.00 -6.42
N ASN A 291 18.54 -11.44 -5.27
CA ASN A 291 18.49 -12.14 -4.00
C ASN A 291 17.05 -12.19 -3.49
N ILE A 292 16.41 -13.36 -3.52
CA ILE A 292 15.02 -13.52 -3.10
C ILE A 292 14.98 -14.24 -1.77
N ILE A 293 14.41 -13.58 -0.78
CA ILE A 293 14.15 -14.12 0.54
C ILE A 293 12.68 -14.46 0.66
N PHE A 294 12.39 -15.73 0.93
CA PHE A 294 11.04 -16.29 0.97
C PHE A 294 10.64 -16.61 2.41
N GLY A 295 9.51 -16.07 2.86
CA GLY A 295 8.84 -16.40 4.10
C GLY A 295 7.46 -16.99 3.87
N ALA A 296 7.05 -17.89 4.76
CA ALA A 296 5.72 -18.47 4.74
C ALA A 296 5.13 -18.51 6.15
N SER A 297 3.95 -17.94 6.33
CA SER A 297 3.25 -17.88 7.62
C SER A 297 1.83 -18.41 7.50
N ILE A 298 1.35 -19.03 8.59
CA ILE A 298 -0.02 -19.53 8.69
C ILE A 298 -0.80 -18.64 9.63
N ARG A 299 -1.98 -18.19 9.17
CA ARG A 299 -2.95 -17.43 9.95
C ARG A 299 -4.30 -18.11 9.87
N GLU A 300 -4.83 -18.47 11.03
CA GLU A 300 -6.10 -19.22 11.14
C GLU A 300 -7.31 -18.41 10.64
N ASP A 301 -7.24 -17.07 10.73
CA ASP A 301 -8.30 -16.16 10.31
C ASP A 301 -8.44 -15.99 8.78
N LEU A 302 -7.46 -16.46 8.00
CA LEU A 302 -7.50 -16.37 6.55
C LEU A 302 -8.24 -17.54 5.87
N GLU A 303 -8.60 -18.59 6.61
CA GLU A 303 -9.32 -19.76 6.08
C GLU A 303 -8.82 -20.20 4.69
N ASP A 304 -9.57 -19.86 3.63
CA ASP A 304 -9.25 -20.19 2.23
C ASP A 304 -8.62 -19.03 1.44
N GLU A 305 -8.24 -17.95 2.10
CA GLU A 305 -7.59 -16.80 1.47
C GLU A 305 -6.06 -16.91 1.56
N ILE A 306 -5.37 -16.43 0.53
CA ILE A 306 -3.92 -16.26 0.51
C ILE A 306 -3.63 -14.78 0.33
N MET A 307 -2.76 -14.25 1.18
CA MET A 307 -2.18 -12.92 1.06
C MET A 307 -0.70 -13.04 0.71
N ILE A 308 -0.29 -12.34 -0.34
CA ILE A 308 1.11 -12.28 -0.78
C ILE A 308 1.59 -10.84 -0.67
N THR A 309 2.69 -10.66 0.05
CA THR A 309 3.39 -9.38 0.14
C THR A 309 4.75 -9.49 -0.50
N VAL A 310 5.05 -8.57 -1.41
CA VAL A 310 6.33 -8.47 -2.09
C VAL A 310 6.96 -7.12 -1.76
N ILE A 311 8.20 -7.12 -1.27
CA ILE A 311 8.98 -5.90 -1.09
C ILE A 311 10.21 -6.03 -1.98
N ALA A 312 10.30 -5.17 -2.97
CA ALA A 312 11.35 -5.17 -3.97
C ALA A 312 12.29 -3.98 -3.72
N THR A 313 13.59 -4.23 -3.72
CA THR A 313 14.64 -3.26 -3.38
C THR A 313 15.81 -3.33 -4.36
N GLY A 314 16.72 -2.37 -4.28
CA GLY A 314 17.98 -2.40 -5.04
C GLY A 314 17.76 -2.20 -6.53
N PHE A 315 16.86 -1.31 -6.91
CA PHE A 315 16.70 -0.89 -8.29
C PHE A 315 17.93 -0.08 -8.71
N ASP A 316 18.45 -0.33 -9.92
CA ASP A 316 19.44 0.56 -10.50
C ASP A 316 18.81 1.96 -10.61
N GLU A 317 19.51 2.99 -10.15
CA GLU A 317 19.04 4.36 -10.36
C GLU A 317 18.87 4.56 -11.86
N ALA A 318 17.60 4.65 -12.30
CA ALA A 318 17.34 5.05 -13.68
C ALA A 318 18.03 6.40 -13.88
N PRO A 319 18.80 6.58 -14.98
CA PRO A 319 19.39 7.88 -15.26
C PRO A 319 18.24 8.90 -15.21
N GLN A 320 18.39 9.94 -14.40
CA GLN A 320 17.44 11.05 -14.29
C GLN A 320 17.31 11.70 -15.67
N GLY A 321 16.37 11.25 -16.47
CA GLY A 321 16.20 11.66 -17.84
C GLY A 321 14.92 11.12 -18.45
N GLY A 322 13.87 11.90 -18.30
CA GLY A 322 12.76 11.90 -19.22
C GLY A 322 11.79 10.74 -19.07
N PHE A 323 10.53 11.09 -18.83
CA PHE A 323 9.39 10.27 -19.23
C PHE A 323 9.66 9.72 -20.62
N VAL A 324 9.98 8.45 -20.73
CA VAL A 324 9.87 7.75 -22.01
C VAL A 324 8.37 7.58 -22.21
N GLU A 325 7.76 8.50 -22.97
CA GLU A 325 6.43 8.23 -23.51
C GLU A 325 6.46 6.83 -24.11
N PRO A 326 5.47 5.98 -23.83
CA PRO A 326 5.40 4.67 -24.46
C PRO A 326 5.41 4.91 -25.95
N THR A 327 6.49 4.49 -26.62
CA THR A 327 6.61 4.55 -28.07
C THR A 327 5.35 3.91 -28.65
N PRO A 328 4.55 4.62 -29.46
CA PRO A 328 3.37 4.04 -30.04
C PRO A 328 3.81 2.80 -30.81
N ILE A 329 3.25 1.65 -30.43
CA ILE A 329 3.44 0.39 -31.14
C ILE A 329 3.11 0.69 -32.60
N LYS A 330 4.13 0.75 -33.47
CA LYS A 330 3.93 0.84 -34.91
C LYS A 330 3.02 -0.32 -35.30
N LYS A 331 1.78 0.00 -35.64
CA LYS A 331 0.90 -0.97 -36.28
C LYS A 331 1.70 -1.61 -37.41
N PRO A 332 1.70 -2.95 -37.55
CA PRO A 332 2.38 -3.56 -38.70
C PRO A 332 1.82 -2.94 -39.97
N GLU A 333 2.70 -2.35 -40.75
CA GLU A 333 2.35 -1.86 -42.10
C GLU A 333 1.89 -3.07 -42.89
N ILE A 334 0.60 -3.14 -43.19
CA ILE A 334 0.04 -4.09 -44.16
C ILE A 334 0.62 -3.68 -45.50
N PRO A 335 1.39 -4.55 -46.20
CA PRO A 335 1.91 -4.22 -47.49
C PRO A 335 0.75 -3.88 -48.46
N PRO A 336 0.90 -2.90 -49.31
CA PRO A 336 -0.20 -2.47 -50.21
C PRO A 336 -0.62 -3.65 -51.08
N ILE A 337 -1.91 -4.03 -50.97
CA ILE A 337 -2.51 -5.02 -51.86
C ILE A 337 -2.40 -4.50 -53.29
N ALA A 338 -1.68 -5.24 -54.13
CA ALA A 338 -1.55 -4.97 -55.52
C ALA A 338 -2.95 -4.84 -56.17
N LYS A 339 -3.21 -3.72 -56.82
CA LYS A 339 -4.46 -3.51 -57.56
C LYS A 339 -4.54 -4.58 -58.65
N VAL A 340 -5.43 -5.54 -58.47
CA VAL A 340 -5.83 -6.48 -59.51
C VAL A 340 -6.82 -5.73 -60.40
N GLU A 341 -6.42 -5.48 -61.66
CA GLU A 341 -7.33 -4.91 -62.67
C GLU A 341 -8.49 -5.90 -62.94
N PRO A 342 -9.77 -5.43 -62.97
CA PRO A 342 -10.90 -6.30 -63.21
C PRO A 342 -10.91 -6.72 -64.70
N LYS A 343 -10.88 -8.02 -64.95
CA LYS A 343 -11.17 -8.61 -66.26
C LYS A 343 -12.66 -8.41 -66.56
N PRO A 344 -13.04 -8.12 -67.83
CA PRO A 344 -14.44 -7.89 -68.21
C PRO A 344 -15.29 -9.15 -68.03
N VAL A 345 -16.34 -9.04 -67.24
CA VAL A 345 -17.34 -10.12 -67.04
C VAL A 345 -18.39 -10.00 -68.15
N VAL A 346 -18.51 -11.05 -68.94
CA VAL A 346 -19.54 -11.20 -69.95
C VAL A 346 -20.90 -11.37 -69.25
N HIS A 347 -21.82 -10.45 -69.44
CA HIS A 347 -23.20 -10.55 -68.95
C HIS A 347 -23.93 -11.71 -69.67
N ARG A 348 -24.34 -12.69 -68.88
CA ARG A 348 -25.39 -13.63 -69.26
C ARG A 348 -26.64 -13.19 -68.55
N GLU A 349 -27.62 -12.70 -69.29
CA GLU A 349 -28.95 -12.39 -68.81
C GLU A 349 -29.65 -13.69 -68.35
N THR A 350 -29.93 -13.79 -67.06
CA THR A 350 -30.91 -14.74 -66.54
C THR A 350 -32.12 -13.96 -66.09
N VAL A 351 -33.22 -14.24 -66.77
CA VAL A 351 -34.58 -13.78 -66.46
C VAL A 351 -34.96 -14.36 -65.09
N VAL A 352 -35.20 -13.49 -64.08
CA VAL A 352 -35.75 -13.86 -62.82
C VAL A 352 -37.19 -13.35 -62.74
N GLU A 353 -38.13 -14.27 -62.59
CA GLU A 353 -39.55 -14.04 -62.30
C GLU A 353 -39.70 -13.27 -60.95
N PRO A 354 -40.72 -12.36 -60.85
CA PRO A 354 -40.88 -11.56 -59.63
C PRO A 354 -41.57 -12.39 -58.51
N GLU A 355 -40.93 -12.51 -57.36
CA GLU A 355 -41.53 -12.97 -56.13
C GLU A 355 -42.56 -11.98 -55.54
N PRO A 356 -43.63 -12.45 -54.86
CA PRO A 356 -44.71 -11.58 -54.41
C PRO A 356 -44.29 -10.71 -53.19
N ARG A 357 -44.68 -9.46 -53.26
CA ARG A 357 -44.51 -8.44 -52.19
C ARG A 357 -45.29 -8.86 -50.95
N ILE A 358 -44.58 -9.03 -49.85
CA ILE A 358 -45.19 -9.15 -48.50
C ILE A 358 -45.27 -7.72 -47.94
N GLU A 359 -46.50 -7.28 -47.65
CA GLU A 359 -46.77 -6.00 -46.99
C GLU A 359 -46.32 -6.07 -45.50
N PRO A 360 -45.73 -5.00 -44.94
CA PRO A 360 -45.38 -4.99 -43.53
C PRO A 360 -46.63 -4.84 -42.65
N LYS A 361 -46.79 -5.80 -41.73
CA LYS A 361 -47.81 -5.81 -40.70
C LYS A 361 -47.51 -4.72 -39.68
N VAL A 362 -48.40 -3.73 -39.57
CA VAL A 362 -48.37 -2.66 -38.59
C VAL A 362 -48.62 -3.27 -37.20
N GLU A 363 -47.59 -3.29 -36.36
CA GLU A 363 -47.76 -3.57 -34.94
C GLU A 363 -48.35 -2.33 -34.26
N ARG A 364 -49.53 -2.54 -33.66
CA ARG A 364 -50.19 -1.53 -32.83
C ARG A 364 -49.47 -1.45 -31.47
N THR A 365 -49.02 -0.28 -31.13
CA THR A 365 -48.55 0.10 -29.79
C THR A 365 -49.69 -0.08 -28.78
N PRO A 366 -49.49 -0.77 -27.65
CA PRO A 366 -50.47 -0.81 -26.57
C PRO A 366 -50.52 0.56 -25.83
N GLU A 367 -51.74 1.00 -25.56
CA GLU A 367 -52.04 2.19 -24.75
C GLU A 367 -51.53 2.02 -23.31
N PRO A 368 -51.16 3.12 -22.61
CA PRO A 368 -50.69 3.05 -21.25
C PRO A 368 -51.86 2.75 -20.28
N VAL A 369 -51.70 1.66 -19.53
CA VAL A 369 -52.55 1.34 -18.41
C VAL A 369 -52.32 2.35 -17.30
N ARG A 370 -53.37 3.09 -16.91
CA ARG A 370 -53.42 3.91 -15.70
C ARG A 370 -53.27 2.99 -14.49
N GLN A 371 -52.19 3.12 -13.76
CA GLN A 371 -52.08 2.62 -12.39
C GLN A 371 -52.90 3.52 -11.48
N GLN A 372 -53.90 2.92 -10.83
CA GLN A 372 -54.58 3.48 -9.68
C GLN A 372 -53.62 3.46 -8.48
N ASP A 373 -53.51 4.60 -7.84
CA ASP A 373 -52.85 4.78 -6.53
C ASP A 373 -53.73 4.05 -5.48
N ASP A 374 -53.22 2.93 -4.95
CA ASP A 374 -53.63 2.41 -3.66
C ASP A 374 -52.48 2.64 -2.67
N TRP A 375 -52.60 3.75 -1.97
CA TRP A 375 -51.92 4.01 -0.73
C TRP A 375 -52.81 3.54 0.39
N ASP A 376 -52.56 2.33 0.91
CA ASP A 376 -52.88 2.00 2.29
C ASP A 376 -52.10 0.75 2.71
N ASP A 377 -51.46 0.93 3.87
CA ASP A 377 -51.19 -0.02 4.92
C ASP A 377 -49.84 -0.72 5.07
N GLU A 378 -49.37 -0.44 6.26
CA GLU A 378 -48.57 -1.23 7.19
C GLU A 378 -47.03 -1.16 7.05
N MET A 379 -46.49 -0.05 7.59
CA MET A 379 -45.16 -0.14 8.20
C MET A 379 -45.22 -1.02 9.46
N GLU A 380 -44.85 -2.27 9.34
CA GLU A 380 -44.57 -3.13 10.49
C GLU A 380 -43.33 -2.59 11.27
N ILE A 381 -43.59 -1.99 12.41
CA ILE A 381 -42.53 -1.58 13.34
C ILE A 381 -41.92 -2.85 13.97
N PRO A 382 -40.58 -3.04 13.84
CA PRO A 382 -39.90 -4.20 14.44
C PRO A 382 -40.14 -4.28 15.95
N THR A 383 -40.39 -5.48 16.45
CA THR A 383 -40.79 -5.82 17.82
C THR A 383 -39.86 -5.32 18.92
N PHE A 384 -38.63 -4.96 18.63
CA PHE A 384 -37.67 -4.46 19.64
C PHE A 384 -37.89 -2.99 20.05
N LEU A 385 -38.69 -2.23 19.32
CA LEU A 385 -39.05 -0.84 19.65
C LEU A 385 -40.31 -0.71 20.50
N ARG A 386 -41.00 -1.82 20.78
CA ARG A 386 -42.29 -1.85 21.48
C ARG A 386 -42.20 -1.80 23.00
N ASN A 387 -41.01 -1.92 23.61
CA ASN A 387 -40.81 -2.02 25.06
C ASN A 387 -39.94 -0.94 25.65
N LYS A 388 -40.33 0.35 25.49
CA LYS A 388 -39.81 1.44 26.33
C LYS A 388 -40.89 2.45 26.63
N ARG A 389 -41.90 2.02 27.42
CA ARG A 389 -42.72 2.92 28.24
C ARG A 389 -43.34 2.07 29.37
N ARG A 390 -42.60 1.97 30.46
CA ARG A 390 -43.07 1.92 31.82
C ARG A 390 -41.94 2.38 32.75
#